data_715bdac5fefe74ed47e6e14874832ae2
#
_entry.id   715bdac5fefe74ed47e6e14874832ae2
#
_cell.length_a   1.000
_cell.length_b   1.000
_cell.length_c   1.000
_cell.angle_alpha   90.00
_cell.angle_beta   90.00
_cell.angle_gamma   90.00
#
_symmetry.space_group_name_H-M   'P 1'
#
loop_
_entity.id
_entity.type
_entity.pdbx_description
1 polymer ?
#
loop_
_entity_poly.entity_id
_entity_poly.type
_entity_poly.pdbx_seq_one_letter_code
_entity_poly.pdbx_strand_id
1 'polypeptide(L)'
;MSTPIGGNALSTDFDLMRSVAAAIDTRNEEIRAALQAFIGRMSDVPSSVWGGMAAARFKDVVQRWNAESMKLHHALHSIAETLRYNEAALRDASDNHALHIGAAAGNL
;
A
#
# COMPACT_ATOMS: atom_id res chain seq x y z
N MET A 1 -8.46 -31.66 -17.49
CA MET A 1 -9.14 -31.43 -16.22
C MET A 1 -9.41 -29.94 -16.05
N SER A 2 -10.66 -29.57 -16.05
CA SER A 2 -11.00 -28.17 -15.93
C SER A 2 -11.16 -27.81 -14.46
N THR A 3 -10.36 -26.87 -14.01
CA THR A 3 -10.58 -26.24 -12.72
C THR A 3 -11.84 -25.40 -12.81
N PRO A 4 -12.76 -25.46 -11.87
CA PRO A 4 -13.92 -24.58 -11.87
C PRO A 4 -13.46 -23.12 -11.85
N ILE A 5 -13.85 -22.38 -12.86
CA ILE A 5 -13.39 -21.00 -13.04
C ILE A 5 -13.91 -20.10 -11.91
N GLY A 6 -14.89 -20.50 -11.16
CA GLY A 6 -15.48 -19.67 -10.14
C GLY A 6 -14.95 -19.82 -8.73
N GLY A 7 -14.57 -21.00 -8.30
CA GLY A 7 -14.31 -21.28 -6.90
C GLY A 7 -12.91 -20.89 -6.44
N ASN A 8 -11.96 -21.78 -6.64
CA ASN A 8 -10.60 -21.63 -6.11
C ASN A 8 -9.80 -20.53 -6.77
N ALA A 9 -10.03 -20.27 -8.07
CA ALA A 9 -9.31 -19.21 -8.79
C ALA A 9 -9.64 -17.82 -8.23
N LEU A 10 -10.93 -17.53 -8.01
CA LEU A 10 -11.36 -16.26 -7.43
C LEU A 10 -10.87 -16.10 -5.99
N SER A 11 -10.94 -17.15 -5.21
CA SER A 11 -10.45 -17.17 -3.83
C SER A 11 -8.96 -16.86 -3.77
N THR A 12 -8.18 -17.46 -4.68
CA THR A 12 -6.74 -17.21 -4.80
C THR A 12 -6.46 -15.76 -5.19
N ASP A 13 -7.24 -15.20 -6.12
CA ASP A 13 -7.09 -13.82 -6.57
C ASP A 13 -7.42 -12.83 -5.44
N PHE A 14 -8.46 -13.09 -4.65
CA PHE A 14 -8.81 -12.27 -3.50
C PHE A 14 -7.71 -12.32 -2.43
N ASP A 15 -7.16 -13.49 -2.16
CA ASP A 15 -6.06 -13.65 -1.22
C ASP A 15 -4.81 -12.94 -1.73
N LEU A 16 -4.56 -12.97 -3.03
CA LEU A 16 -3.46 -12.24 -3.65
C LEU A 16 -3.65 -10.72 -3.48
N MET A 17 -4.85 -10.21 -3.70
CA MET A 17 -5.15 -8.79 -3.50
C MET A 17 -4.87 -8.35 -2.06
N ARG A 18 -5.29 -9.14 -1.09
CA ARG A 18 -5.01 -8.89 0.32
C ARG A 18 -3.51 -8.92 0.63
N SER A 19 -2.82 -9.91 0.07
CA SER A 19 -1.39 -10.07 0.23
C SER A 19 -0.62 -8.88 -0.34
N VAL A 20 -1.02 -8.41 -1.53
CA VAL A 20 -0.43 -7.22 -2.16
C VAL A 20 -0.67 -5.97 -1.31
N ALA A 21 -1.89 -5.78 -0.80
CA ALA A 21 -2.20 -4.66 0.07
C ALA A 21 -1.35 -4.66 1.35
N ALA A 22 -1.19 -5.82 1.97
CA ALA A 22 -0.33 -5.98 3.15
C ALA A 22 1.14 -5.71 2.83
N ALA A 23 1.61 -6.16 1.67
CA ALA A 23 2.98 -5.90 1.21
C ALA A 23 3.22 -4.42 0.96
N ILE A 24 2.25 -3.72 0.38
CA ILE A 24 2.33 -2.26 0.17
C ILE A 24 2.46 -1.55 1.52
N ASP A 25 1.65 -1.90 2.51
CA ASP A 25 1.72 -1.28 3.83
C ASP A 25 3.07 -1.55 4.51
N THR A 26 3.56 -2.79 4.45
CA THR A 26 4.85 -3.16 5.05
C THR A 26 5.99 -2.40 4.39
N ARG A 27 6.03 -2.36 3.06
CA ARG A 27 7.07 -1.64 2.32
C ARG A 27 6.97 -0.13 2.56
N ASN A 28 5.75 0.39 2.64
CA ASN A 28 5.52 1.80 2.93
C ASN A 28 6.13 2.21 4.27
N GLU A 29 5.93 1.41 5.31
CA GLU A 29 6.51 1.66 6.62
C GLU A 29 8.04 1.50 6.61
N GLU A 30 8.58 0.52 5.88
CA GLU A 30 10.03 0.34 5.73
C GLU A 30 10.66 1.54 5.04
N ILE A 31 10.06 2.04 3.96
CA ILE A 31 10.54 3.21 3.22
C ILE A 31 10.51 4.45 4.12
N ARG A 32 9.40 4.63 4.83
CA ARG A 32 9.27 5.75 5.77
C ARG A 32 10.33 5.72 6.85
N ALA A 33 10.56 4.57 7.47
CA ALA A 33 11.57 4.41 8.50
C ALA A 33 12.99 4.68 7.95
N ALA A 34 13.29 4.18 6.75
CA ALA A 34 14.58 4.39 6.11
C ALA A 34 14.83 5.86 5.79
N LEU A 35 13.81 6.56 5.27
CA LEU A 35 13.90 7.98 4.97
C LEU A 35 14.07 8.82 6.24
N GLN A 36 13.34 8.51 7.29
CA GLN A 36 13.44 9.21 8.57
C GLN A 36 14.83 9.00 9.20
N ALA A 37 15.37 7.80 9.14
CA ALA A 37 16.71 7.51 9.64
C ALA A 37 17.78 8.27 8.84
N PHE A 38 17.65 8.31 7.51
CA PHE A 38 18.56 9.07 6.64
C PHE A 38 18.51 10.56 6.95
N ILE A 39 17.31 11.14 7.02
CA ILE A 39 17.11 12.55 7.35
C ILE A 39 17.70 12.89 8.73
N GLY A 40 17.49 11.99 9.71
CA GLY A 40 18.07 12.17 11.04
C GLY A 40 19.58 12.21 11.04
N ARG A 41 20.21 11.27 10.32
CA ARG A 41 21.69 11.26 10.19
C ARG A 41 22.22 12.50 9.53
N MET A 42 21.57 12.94 8.47
CA MET A 42 22.01 14.13 7.74
C MET A 42 21.79 15.40 8.56
N SER A 43 20.72 15.46 9.35
CA SER A 43 20.44 16.59 10.23
C SER A 43 21.41 16.70 11.41
N ASP A 44 22.06 15.60 11.80
CA ASP A 44 23.05 15.58 12.87
C ASP A 44 24.42 16.09 12.44
N VAL A 45 24.64 16.27 11.14
CA VAL A 45 25.89 16.85 10.66
C VAL A 45 25.97 18.31 11.09
N PRO A 46 27.05 18.73 11.80
CA PRO A 46 27.14 20.12 12.24
C PRO A 46 27.13 21.10 11.09
N SER A 47 26.44 22.24 11.26
CA SER A 47 26.37 23.28 10.25
C SER A 47 27.72 23.82 9.86
N SER A 48 28.72 23.74 10.77
CA SER A 48 30.11 24.12 10.51
C SER A 48 30.77 23.30 9.40
N VAL A 49 30.33 22.04 9.22
CA VAL A 49 30.85 21.16 8.16
C VAL A 49 30.31 21.58 6.80
N TRP A 50 29.04 22.00 6.74
CA TRP A 50 28.39 22.38 5.48
C TRP A 50 28.70 23.79 5.03
N GLY A 51 29.10 24.69 5.96
CA GLY A 51 29.13 26.14 5.69
C GLY A 51 27.71 26.72 5.69
N GLY A 52 27.61 28.04 5.86
CA GLY A 52 26.31 28.71 6.10
C GLY A 52 25.29 28.54 5.01
N MET A 53 25.63 28.81 3.74
CA MET A 53 24.68 28.69 2.61
C MET A 53 24.35 27.23 2.30
N ALA A 54 25.34 26.38 2.35
CA ALA A 54 25.12 24.95 2.10
C ALA A 54 24.22 24.33 3.16
N ALA A 55 24.38 24.70 4.43
CA ALA A 55 23.54 24.27 5.52
C ALA A 55 22.07 24.68 5.33
N ALA A 56 21.82 25.92 4.92
CA ALA A 56 20.49 26.44 4.66
C ALA A 56 19.82 25.72 3.50
N ARG A 57 20.53 25.50 2.39
CA ARG A 57 20.03 24.76 1.24
C ARG A 57 19.74 23.29 1.59
N PHE A 58 20.62 22.70 2.35
CA PHE A 58 20.43 21.32 2.82
C PHE A 58 19.16 21.19 3.65
N LYS A 59 18.92 22.14 4.55
CA LYS A 59 17.71 22.17 5.37
C LYS A 59 16.45 22.25 4.49
N ASP A 60 16.48 23.09 3.45
CA ASP A 60 15.37 23.20 2.50
C ASP A 60 15.12 21.88 1.77
N VAL A 61 16.17 21.22 1.31
CA VAL A 61 16.07 19.91 0.64
C VAL A 61 15.48 18.87 1.57
N VAL A 62 15.93 18.81 2.82
CA VAL A 62 15.42 17.88 3.83
C VAL A 62 13.93 18.13 4.10
N GLN A 63 13.51 19.38 4.20
CA GLN A 63 12.10 19.73 4.38
C GLN A 63 11.24 19.27 3.20
N ARG A 64 11.73 19.47 1.96
CA ARG A 64 11.03 18.99 0.76
C ARG A 64 10.93 17.47 0.72
N TRP A 65 12.02 16.79 1.03
CA TRP A 65 12.02 15.32 1.08
C TRP A 65 11.03 14.80 2.11
N ASN A 66 10.99 15.45 3.27
CA ASN A 66 10.05 15.06 4.30
C ASN A 66 8.60 15.23 3.83
N ALA A 67 8.29 16.37 3.20
CA ALA A 67 6.95 16.63 2.66
C ALA A 67 6.57 15.65 1.55
N GLU A 68 7.48 15.38 0.61
CA GLU A 68 7.24 14.42 -0.49
C GLU A 68 7.14 12.98 0.04
N SER A 69 7.94 12.63 1.04
CA SER A 69 7.87 11.33 1.71
C SER A 69 6.50 11.11 2.35
N MET A 70 5.95 12.14 2.99
CA MET A 70 4.61 12.05 3.59
C MET A 70 3.53 11.88 2.54
N LYS A 71 3.64 12.59 1.41
CA LYS A 71 2.70 12.43 0.28
C LYS A 71 2.75 11.03 -0.28
N LEU A 72 3.95 10.49 -0.47
CA LEU A 72 4.14 9.13 -0.96
C LEU A 72 3.56 8.10 0.02
N HIS A 73 3.81 8.29 1.31
CA HIS A 73 3.27 7.44 2.36
C HIS A 73 1.74 7.40 2.30
N HIS A 74 1.10 8.55 2.20
CA HIS A 74 -0.36 8.64 2.12
C HIS A 74 -0.91 8.03 0.83
N ALA A 75 -0.23 8.25 -0.31
CA ALA A 75 -0.62 7.68 -1.58
C ALA A 75 -0.56 6.15 -1.55
N LEU A 76 0.51 5.57 -1.03
CA LEU A 76 0.66 4.12 -0.91
C LEU A 76 -0.37 3.53 0.06
N HIS A 77 -0.62 4.21 1.17
CA HIS A 77 -1.67 3.79 2.10
C HIS A 77 -3.04 3.78 1.44
N SER A 78 -3.36 4.82 0.66
CA SER A 78 -4.62 4.90 -0.09
C SER A 78 -4.76 3.78 -1.12
N ILE A 79 -3.68 3.42 -1.80
CA ILE A 79 -3.67 2.29 -2.75
C ILE A 79 -3.98 0.99 -2.01
N ALA A 80 -3.33 0.74 -0.88
CA ALA A 80 -3.58 -0.46 -0.07
C ALA A 80 -5.03 -0.53 0.42
N GLU A 81 -5.57 0.59 0.89
CA GLU A 81 -6.96 0.67 1.32
C GLU A 81 -7.93 0.43 0.17
N THR A 82 -7.65 0.98 -1.01
CA THR A 82 -8.46 0.76 -2.21
C THR A 82 -8.46 -0.71 -2.61
N LEU A 83 -7.30 -1.37 -2.55
CA LEU A 83 -7.20 -2.80 -2.83
C LEU A 83 -8.04 -3.63 -1.85
N ARG A 84 -7.98 -3.31 -0.57
CA ARG A 84 -8.79 -3.99 0.45
C ARG A 84 -10.27 -3.78 0.23
N TYR A 85 -10.67 -2.56 -0.07
CA TYR A 85 -12.06 -2.22 -0.34
C TYR A 85 -12.57 -2.97 -1.57
N ASN A 86 -11.81 -2.96 -2.66
CA ASN A 86 -12.19 -3.66 -3.89
C ASN A 86 -12.23 -5.17 -3.69
N GLU A 87 -11.29 -5.72 -2.94
CA GLU A 87 -11.28 -7.15 -2.61
C GLU A 87 -12.54 -7.55 -1.85
N ALA A 88 -12.88 -6.80 -0.81
CA ALA A 88 -14.07 -7.08 -0.01
C ALA A 88 -15.35 -6.95 -0.84
N ALA A 89 -15.46 -5.91 -1.68
CA ALA A 89 -16.62 -5.71 -2.54
C ALA A 89 -16.76 -6.82 -3.58
N LEU A 90 -15.65 -7.25 -4.19
CA LEU A 90 -15.65 -8.33 -5.17
C LEU A 90 -15.98 -9.68 -4.52
N ARG A 91 -15.47 -9.93 -3.31
CA ARG A 91 -15.78 -11.13 -2.56
C ARG A 91 -17.26 -11.20 -2.22
N ASP A 92 -17.84 -10.12 -1.75
CA ASP A 92 -19.27 -10.03 -1.44
C ASP A 92 -20.12 -10.24 -2.70
N ALA A 93 -19.75 -9.62 -3.81
CA ALA A 93 -20.45 -9.80 -5.09
C ALA A 93 -20.37 -11.23 -5.57
N SER A 94 -19.20 -11.88 -5.42
CA SER A 94 -19.01 -13.29 -5.78
C SER A 94 -19.88 -14.21 -4.91
N ASP A 95 -19.92 -13.97 -3.62
CA ASP A 95 -20.72 -14.76 -2.67
C ASP A 95 -22.21 -14.60 -2.96
N ASN A 96 -22.68 -13.38 -3.22
CA ASN A 96 -24.06 -13.11 -3.59
C ASN A 96 -24.44 -13.78 -4.90
N HIS A 97 -23.55 -13.75 -5.89
CA HIS A 97 -23.76 -14.41 -7.17
C HIS A 97 -23.89 -15.93 -7.00
N ALA A 98 -23.02 -16.53 -6.20
CA ALA A 98 -23.07 -17.95 -5.90
C ALA A 98 -24.38 -18.35 -5.20
N LEU A 99 -24.85 -17.53 -4.26
CA LEU A 99 -26.13 -17.74 -3.58
C LEU A 99 -27.31 -17.69 -4.56
N HIS A 100 -27.31 -16.73 -5.48
CA HIS A 100 -28.36 -16.62 -6.51
C HIS A 100 -28.38 -17.81 -7.45
N ILE A 101 -27.22 -18.29 -7.88
CA ILE A 101 -27.12 -19.49 -8.72
C ILE A 101 -27.62 -20.70 -7.97
N GLY A 102 -27.23 -20.87 -6.71
CA GLY A 102 -27.69 -21.98 -5.88
C GLY A 102 -29.19 -21.98 -5.67
N ALA A 103 -29.79 -20.83 -5.41
CA ALA A 103 -31.22 -20.67 -5.25
C ALA A 103 -31.98 -21.00 -6.54
N ALA A 104 -31.49 -20.52 -7.70
CA ALA A 104 -32.09 -20.81 -9.00
C ALA A 104 -32.01 -22.30 -9.31
N ALA A 105 -30.87 -22.94 -9.05
CA ALA A 105 -30.73 -24.40 -9.25
C ALA A 105 -31.65 -25.22 -8.33
N GLY A 106 -31.82 -24.74 -7.09
CA GLY A 106 -32.70 -25.39 -6.14
C GLY A 106 -34.19 -25.35 -6.50
N ASN A 107 -34.60 -24.41 -7.35
CA ASN A 107 -35.96 -24.24 -7.81
C ASN A 107 -36.28 -25.00 -9.10
N LEU A 108 -35.31 -25.65 -9.69
CA LEU A 108 -35.47 -26.47 -10.85
C LEU A 108 -35.87 -27.89 -10.47
#